data_c450db70302ae715f113f0568a4f9319
#
_entry.id   c450db70302ae715f113f0568a4f9319
#
_cell.length_a   1.000
_cell.length_b   1.000
_cell.length_c   1.000
_cell.angle_alpha   90.00
_cell.angle_beta   90.00
_cell.angle_gamma   90.00
#
_symmetry.space_group_name_H-M   'P 1'
#
loop_
_entity.id
_entity.type
_entity.pdbx_description
1 polymer ?
#
loop_
_entity_poly.entity_id
_entity_poly.type
_entity_poly.pdbx_seq_one_letter_code
_entity_poly.pdbx_strand_id
1 'polypeptide(L)'
;TEFPATAGSAKAWSRSEWLIETMPAWKKFITPIAEQMQATMQTMMPGPEALGGGAMGLPEGMPPELAQAMAPLMGMAKAMGSAMFGMQVGNGLAALAGEVVCSSDVGIPLTSDGHSALVPSNVLAFSEGLDLPDSDVLVYIALREAAHQRLFAHVPWLRSRVEGALEAYARGVKVDQDRIQSALEGVDVQNPEAIQAAMASGVFEQEDTPEQKAALARLETMLALVEGWVDDVVDAAASERLPSYDRLRETLRRRRATGGPAEKTFANLVGLELRPRRLREAADLWQRLRQAGGIDARDALWAHPDLLPTADDLDDLDGFLSRSSDVDTSELDKPGPVEDIPGDDGPRD
;
A
#
# COMPACT_ATOMS: atom_id res chain seq x y z
N THR A 1 21.85 -11.26 5.27
CA THR A 1 21.51 -11.05 3.87
C THR A 1 22.76 -10.74 3.06
N GLU A 2 22.79 -11.18 1.81
CA GLU A 2 23.83 -10.82 0.83
C GLU A 2 23.64 -9.39 0.28
N PHE A 3 22.46 -8.81 0.45
CA PHE A 3 22.25 -7.42 0.03
C PHE A 3 23.19 -6.49 0.81
N PRO A 4 24.06 -5.72 0.12
CA PRO A 4 25.00 -4.83 0.77
C PRO A 4 24.31 -3.70 1.53
N ALA A 5 25.04 -3.04 2.40
CA ALA A 5 24.52 -1.86 3.08
C ALA A 5 24.20 -0.77 2.04
N THR A 6 23.06 -0.09 2.23
CA THR A 6 22.68 1.04 1.40
C THR A 6 23.64 2.21 1.61
N ALA A 7 23.90 2.98 0.56
CA ALA A 7 24.80 4.16 0.62
C ALA A 7 24.20 5.36 1.37
N GLY A 8 23.00 5.23 1.92
CA GLY A 8 22.27 6.30 2.61
C GLY A 8 22.71 6.50 4.05
N SER A 9 22.27 7.60 4.64
CA SER A 9 22.46 7.91 6.06
C SER A 9 21.19 7.66 6.85
N ALA A 10 21.31 6.95 7.98
CA ALA A 10 20.23 6.86 8.94
C ALA A 10 20.02 8.20 9.66
N LYS A 11 18.76 8.61 9.82
CA LYS A 11 18.37 9.84 10.49
C LYS A 11 17.40 9.58 11.63
N ALA A 12 17.31 10.54 12.53
CA ALA A 12 16.20 10.64 13.48
C ALA A 12 15.24 11.69 12.94
N TRP A 13 13.98 11.31 12.70
CA TRP A 13 12.93 12.23 12.23
C TRP A 13 11.93 12.55 13.34
N SER A 14 11.46 13.78 13.32
CA SER A 14 10.20 14.14 13.96
C SER A 14 9.02 13.57 13.16
N ARG A 15 7.83 13.55 13.76
CA ARG A 15 6.58 13.18 13.08
C ARG A 15 6.33 14.04 11.83
N SER A 16 6.66 15.33 11.91
CA SER A 16 6.51 16.27 10.78
C SER A 16 7.50 15.99 9.65
N GLU A 17 8.76 15.66 9.97
CA GLU A 17 9.75 15.27 8.98
C GLU A 17 9.36 13.96 8.28
N TRP A 18 8.84 12.98 9.05
CA TRP A 18 8.32 11.75 8.46
C TRP A 18 7.23 12.04 7.42
N LEU A 19 6.26 12.93 7.74
CA LEU A 19 5.22 13.35 6.79
C LEU A 19 5.80 14.02 5.55
N ILE A 20 6.75 14.94 5.72
CA ILE A 20 7.37 15.67 4.60
C ILE A 20 8.11 14.71 3.66
N GLU A 21 8.91 13.81 4.21
CA GLU A 21 9.75 12.90 3.44
C GLU A 21 8.94 11.78 2.75
N THR A 22 7.80 11.38 3.32
CA THR A 22 6.91 10.37 2.74
C THR A 22 5.81 10.94 1.84
N MET A 23 5.58 12.26 1.89
CA MET A 23 4.52 12.92 1.14
C MET A 23 4.53 12.66 -0.37
N PRO A 24 5.69 12.57 -1.06
CA PRO A 24 5.73 12.23 -2.49
C PRO A 24 5.10 10.87 -2.81
N ALA A 25 5.34 9.86 -1.97
CA ALA A 25 4.74 8.53 -2.13
C ALA A 25 3.23 8.58 -1.83
N TRP A 26 2.83 9.24 -0.76
CA TRP A 26 1.42 9.41 -0.43
C TRP A 26 0.62 10.09 -1.54
N LYS A 27 1.19 11.12 -2.17
CA LYS A 27 0.55 11.76 -3.34
C LYS A 27 0.31 10.78 -4.47
N LYS A 28 1.29 9.92 -4.79
CA LYS A 28 1.12 8.90 -5.84
C LYS A 28 -0.02 7.92 -5.52
N PHE A 29 -0.15 7.51 -4.26
CA PHE A 29 -1.18 6.55 -3.84
C PHE A 29 -2.58 7.17 -3.77
N ILE A 30 -2.68 8.43 -3.33
CA ILE A 30 -3.96 9.10 -3.08
C ILE A 30 -4.52 9.76 -4.35
N THR A 31 -3.67 10.24 -5.26
CA THR A 31 -4.10 10.95 -6.48
C THR A 31 -5.07 10.11 -7.33
N PRO A 32 -4.80 8.83 -7.66
CA PRO A 32 -5.74 8.03 -8.46
C PRO A 32 -7.11 7.88 -7.80
N ILE A 33 -7.15 7.77 -6.47
CA ILE A 33 -8.39 7.66 -5.69
C ILE A 33 -9.16 8.98 -5.73
N ALA A 34 -8.47 10.09 -5.53
CA ALA A 34 -9.05 11.43 -5.61
C ALA A 34 -9.63 11.73 -7.00
N GLU A 35 -8.90 11.34 -8.07
CA GLU A 35 -9.33 11.48 -9.45
C GLU A 35 -10.58 10.63 -9.73
N GLN A 36 -10.61 9.39 -9.25
CA GLN A 36 -11.76 8.51 -9.42
C GLN A 36 -12.99 9.04 -8.66
N MET A 37 -12.82 9.50 -7.41
CA MET A 37 -13.90 10.16 -6.67
C MET A 37 -14.41 11.39 -7.40
N GLN A 38 -13.52 12.21 -7.96
CA GLN A 38 -13.88 13.39 -8.70
C GLN A 38 -14.64 13.05 -9.99
N ALA A 39 -14.18 12.03 -10.74
CA ALA A 39 -14.87 11.53 -11.94
C ALA A 39 -16.28 11.03 -11.62
N THR A 40 -16.43 10.30 -10.52
CA THR A 40 -17.72 9.83 -10.03
C THR A 40 -18.65 10.97 -9.67
N MET A 41 -18.15 11.97 -8.91
CA MET A 41 -18.93 13.18 -8.59
C MET A 41 -19.36 13.93 -9.85
N GLN A 42 -18.51 14.00 -10.88
CA GLN A 42 -18.85 14.62 -12.15
C GLN A 42 -19.94 13.85 -12.91
N THR A 43 -19.96 12.54 -12.79
CA THR A 43 -21.00 11.70 -13.42
C THR A 43 -22.34 11.83 -12.70
N MET A 44 -22.30 11.95 -11.35
CA MET A 44 -23.51 12.16 -10.53
C MET A 44 -24.06 13.59 -10.61
N MET A 45 -23.19 14.57 -10.85
CA MET A 45 -23.55 15.97 -10.98
C MET A 45 -22.97 16.51 -12.29
N PRO A 46 -23.61 16.23 -13.43
CA PRO A 46 -23.13 16.71 -14.72
C PRO A 46 -23.02 18.24 -14.69
N GLY A 47 -21.87 18.74 -15.12
CA GLY A 47 -21.61 20.17 -15.21
C GLY A 47 -22.54 20.88 -16.19
N PRO A 48 -22.61 22.21 -16.15
CA PRO A 48 -23.49 23.02 -17.00
C PRO A 48 -23.29 22.76 -18.51
N GLU A 49 -22.14 22.27 -18.92
CA GLU A 49 -21.85 21.90 -20.32
C GLU A 49 -22.57 20.61 -20.77
N ALA A 50 -22.83 19.67 -19.88
CA ALA A 50 -23.58 18.45 -20.16
C ALA A 50 -25.09 18.66 -20.17
N LEU A 51 -25.58 19.77 -19.62
CA LEU A 51 -26.99 20.14 -19.53
C LEU A 51 -27.54 20.67 -20.85
N GLY A 52 -26.70 21.00 -21.83
CA GLY A 52 -27.08 21.40 -23.18
C GLY A 52 -27.48 20.25 -24.12
N GLY A 53 -27.30 19.01 -23.72
CA GLY A 53 -27.47 17.83 -24.55
C GLY A 53 -28.34 16.71 -23.97
N GLY A 54 -29.49 17.01 -23.36
CA GLY A 54 -30.58 16.05 -23.16
C GLY A 54 -30.28 14.70 -22.48
N ALA A 55 -29.23 14.59 -21.64
CA ALA A 55 -28.86 13.34 -20.94
C ALA A 55 -28.90 13.50 -19.41
N MET A 56 -29.94 12.91 -18.85
CA MET A 56 -30.16 12.46 -17.46
C MET A 56 -29.51 13.24 -16.31
N GLY A 57 -30.32 14.01 -15.57
CA GLY A 57 -29.98 14.51 -14.25
C GLY A 57 -30.68 15.75 -13.75
N LEU A 58 -31.24 16.56 -14.63
CA LEU A 58 -32.12 17.66 -14.25
C LEU A 58 -33.52 17.39 -14.84
N PRO A 59 -34.59 17.85 -14.17
CA PRO A 59 -35.94 17.76 -14.72
C PRO A 59 -35.97 18.34 -16.14
N GLU A 60 -36.51 17.59 -17.10
CA GLU A 60 -36.75 18.10 -18.44
C GLU A 60 -37.50 19.44 -18.34
N GLY A 61 -36.85 20.53 -18.80
CA GLY A 61 -37.47 21.84 -18.83
C GLY A 61 -36.80 22.92 -17.97
N MET A 62 -35.61 22.66 -17.39
CA MET A 62 -34.90 23.71 -16.65
C MET A 62 -34.35 24.78 -17.60
N PRO A 63 -34.72 26.07 -17.43
CA PRO A 63 -34.20 27.17 -18.25
C PRO A 63 -32.69 27.26 -18.15
N PRO A 64 -31.95 27.54 -19.23
CA PRO A 64 -30.47 27.67 -19.21
C PRO A 64 -29.99 28.77 -18.27
N GLU A 65 -30.81 29.77 -17.98
CA GLU A 65 -30.55 30.84 -17.00
C GLU A 65 -30.47 30.30 -15.57
N LEU A 66 -31.28 29.29 -15.22
CA LEU A 66 -31.27 28.67 -13.89
C LEU A 66 -30.07 27.76 -13.74
N ALA A 67 -29.69 27.02 -14.78
CA ALA A 67 -28.46 26.22 -14.78
C ALA A 67 -27.21 27.09 -14.60
N GLN A 68 -27.17 28.24 -15.25
CA GLN A 68 -26.08 29.21 -15.14
C GLN A 68 -26.03 29.87 -13.75
N ALA A 69 -27.18 30.12 -13.13
CA ALA A 69 -27.27 30.62 -11.76
C ALA A 69 -26.84 29.58 -10.71
N MET A 70 -27.03 28.28 -10.99
CA MET A 70 -26.61 27.19 -10.09
C MET A 70 -25.13 26.80 -10.24
N ALA A 71 -24.47 27.14 -11.35
CA ALA A 71 -23.07 26.79 -11.59
C ALA A 71 -22.09 27.23 -10.46
N PRO A 72 -22.21 28.44 -9.88
CA PRO A 72 -21.37 28.82 -8.74
C PRO A 72 -21.61 27.96 -7.49
N LEU A 73 -22.87 27.58 -7.24
CA LEU A 73 -23.26 26.73 -6.11
C LEU A 73 -22.65 25.32 -6.24
N MET A 74 -22.70 24.75 -7.45
CA MET A 74 -22.09 23.46 -7.76
C MET A 74 -20.55 23.54 -7.67
N GLY A 75 -19.95 24.63 -8.14
CA GLY A 75 -18.51 24.88 -7.98
C GLY A 75 -18.10 24.93 -6.52
N MET A 76 -18.91 25.58 -5.68
CA MET A 76 -18.69 25.66 -4.24
C MET A 76 -18.85 24.30 -3.56
N ALA A 77 -19.85 23.52 -3.91
CA ALA A 77 -20.05 22.15 -3.39
C ALA A 77 -18.88 21.23 -3.77
N LYS A 78 -18.39 21.32 -5.01
CA LYS A 78 -17.20 20.58 -5.47
C LYS A 78 -15.94 20.98 -4.69
N ALA A 79 -15.72 22.28 -4.51
CA ALA A 79 -14.59 22.79 -3.74
C ALA A 79 -14.66 22.33 -2.27
N MET A 80 -15.84 22.34 -1.67
CA MET A 80 -16.08 21.88 -0.31
C MET A 80 -15.82 20.37 -0.16
N GLY A 81 -16.29 19.56 -1.11
CA GLY A 81 -16.01 18.12 -1.14
C GLY A 81 -14.51 17.81 -1.25
N SER A 82 -13.80 18.50 -2.14
CA SER A 82 -12.35 18.35 -2.28
C SER A 82 -11.59 18.78 -1.02
N ALA A 83 -12.02 19.87 -0.38
CA ALA A 83 -11.42 20.34 0.88
C ALA A 83 -11.67 19.34 2.02
N MET A 84 -12.87 18.77 2.10
CA MET A 84 -13.22 17.77 3.12
C MET A 84 -12.42 16.48 2.94
N PHE A 85 -12.27 15.99 1.70
CA PHE A 85 -11.40 14.86 1.39
C PHE A 85 -9.93 15.15 1.76
N GLY A 86 -9.41 16.31 1.38
CA GLY A 86 -8.05 16.74 1.74
C GLY A 86 -7.83 16.80 3.26
N MET A 87 -8.83 17.27 4.00
CA MET A 87 -8.79 17.29 5.47
C MET A 87 -8.81 15.88 6.06
N GLN A 88 -9.62 14.96 5.54
CA GLN A 88 -9.67 13.57 5.97
C GLN A 88 -8.33 12.88 5.74
N VAL A 89 -7.73 13.06 4.55
CA VAL A 89 -6.39 12.57 4.22
C VAL A 89 -5.36 13.16 5.19
N GLY A 90 -5.36 14.46 5.40
CA GLY A 90 -4.45 15.14 6.31
C GLY A 90 -4.53 14.61 7.74
N ASN A 91 -5.74 14.42 8.27
CA ASN A 91 -5.98 13.87 9.60
C ASN A 91 -5.49 12.42 9.71
N GLY A 92 -5.76 11.59 8.69
CA GLY A 92 -5.29 10.21 8.64
C GLY A 92 -3.76 10.12 8.61
N LEU A 93 -3.10 10.90 7.77
CA LEU A 93 -1.63 10.94 7.70
C LEU A 93 -1.00 11.49 9.00
N ALA A 94 -1.64 12.47 9.65
CA ALA A 94 -1.19 12.99 10.94
C ALA A 94 -1.31 11.93 12.05
N ALA A 95 -2.41 11.18 12.08
CA ALA A 95 -2.59 10.06 13.00
C ALA A 95 -1.51 8.98 12.77
N LEU A 96 -1.28 8.61 11.50
CA LEU A 96 -0.24 7.65 11.13
C LEU A 96 1.16 8.10 11.55
N ALA A 97 1.51 9.38 11.33
CA ALA A 97 2.77 9.95 11.76
C ALA A 97 2.94 9.94 13.29
N GLY A 98 1.82 9.93 14.04
CA GLY A 98 1.81 9.78 15.50
C GLY A 98 2.24 8.39 15.99
N GLU A 99 2.20 7.39 15.13
CA GLU A 99 2.30 5.97 15.55
C GLU A 99 3.42 5.18 14.87
N VAL A 100 3.88 5.61 13.68
CA VAL A 100 4.98 4.95 12.97
C VAL A 100 6.31 5.09 13.73
N VAL A 101 7.06 4.00 13.86
CA VAL A 101 8.34 3.99 14.60
C VAL A 101 9.56 4.19 13.70
N CYS A 102 9.40 3.97 12.38
CA CYS A 102 10.48 4.16 11.40
C CYS A 102 9.93 4.54 10.02
N SER A 103 10.82 4.79 9.06
CA SER A 103 10.42 5.23 7.71
C SER A 103 9.69 4.15 6.92
N SER A 104 9.95 2.87 7.18
CA SER A 104 9.35 1.71 6.52
C SER A 104 8.34 0.94 7.38
N ASP A 105 7.87 1.49 8.51
CA ASP A 105 6.99 0.79 9.46
C ASP A 105 5.66 0.31 8.84
N VAL A 106 5.26 0.93 7.76
CA VAL A 106 4.06 0.54 6.99
C VAL A 106 4.31 -0.70 6.09
N GLY A 107 5.57 -1.13 5.94
CA GLY A 107 5.95 -2.24 5.05
C GLY A 107 6.01 -1.87 3.56
N ILE A 108 5.79 -0.58 3.23
CA ILE A 108 5.82 -0.04 1.87
C ILE A 108 7.02 0.91 1.72
N PRO A 109 7.67 0.98 0.53
CA PRO A 109 8.77 1.90 0.26
C PRO A 109 8.26 3.34 0.09
N LEU A 110 8.02 4.05 1.20
CA LEU A 110 7.48 5.41 1.20
C LEU A 110 8.54 6.49 0.96
N THR A 111 9.82 6.19 1.21
CA THR A 111 10.93 7.13 1.06
C THR A 111 11.68 6.91 -0.25
N SER A 112 12.42 7.91 -0.71
CA SER A 112 13.39 7.72 -1.78
C SER A 112 14.54 6.81 -1.32
N ASP A 113 15.24 6.20 -2.29
CA ASP A 113 16.31 5.25 -2.02
C ASP A 113 17.42 5.84 -1.13
N GLY A 114 17.85 5.06 -0.15
CA GLY A 114 18.87 5.45 0.81
C GLY A 114 18.42 6.36 1.94
N HIS A 115 17.13 6.72 2.02
CA HIS A 115 16.57 7.49 3.13
C HIS A 115 15.99 6.57 4.18
N SER A 116 16.74 6.34 5.25
CA SER A 116 16.35 5.55 6.41
C SER A 116 16.21 6.44 7.64
N ALA A 117 15.15 6.24 8.40
CA ALA A 117 14.97 7.01 9.63
C ALA A 117 14.16 6.26 10.69
N LEU A 118 14.47 6.57 11.94
CA LEU A 118 13.60 6.26 13.08
C LEU A 118 12.84 7.51 13.51
N VAL A 119 11.69 7.31 14.16
CA VAL A 119 10.91 8.37 14.81
C VAL A 119 11.06 8.22 16.34
N PRO A 120 12.07 8.83 16.98
CA PRO A 120 12.44 8.53 18.36
C PRO A 120 11.29 8.73 19.35
N SER A 121 10.47 9.76 19.17
CA SER A 121 9.30 10.00 20.04
C SER A 121 8.30 8.86 20.01
N ASN A 122 8.13 8.21 18.86
CA ASN A 122 7.20 7.08 18.70
C ASN A 122 7.84 5.77 19.14
N VAL A 123 9.16 5.61 18.95
CA VAL A 123 9.91 4.46 19.51
C VAL A 123 9.81 4.44 21.03
N LEU A 124 9.97 5.61 21.69
CA LEU A 124 9.78 5.74 23.14
C LEU A 124 8.34 5.40 23.55
N ALA A 125 7.35 5.96 22.87
CA ALA A 125 5.95 5.64 23.14
C ALA A 125 5.62 4.15 22.92
N PHE A 126 6.26 3.52 21.93
CA PHE A 126 6.12 2.07 21.68
C PHE A 126 6.77 1.23 22.81
N SER A 127 7.87 1.71 23.42
CA SER A 127 8.54 1.01 24.53
C SER A 127 7.75 1.10 25.84
N GLU A 128 6.90 2.12 26.00
CA GLU A 128 6.07 2.31 27.18
C GLU A 128 5.17 1.08 27.44
N GLY A 129 5.26 0.52 28.64
CA GLY A 129 4.46 -0.65 29.03
C GLY A 129 4.96 -2.01 28.53
N LEU A 130 6.07 -2.07 27.79
CA LEU A 130 6.68 -3.35 27.39
C LEU A 130 7.51 -3.98 28.51
N ASP A 131 7.94 -3.19 29.50
CA ASP A 131 8.86 -3.62 30.56
C ASP A 131 10.15 -4.26 29.97
N LEU A 132 10.75 -3.54 29.02
CA LEU A 132 11.97 -3.88 28.30
C LEU A 132 12.92 -2.68 28.29
N PRO A 133 14.26 -2.90 28.20
CA PRO A 133 15.20 -1.81 28.02
C PRO A 133 14.94 -1.04 26.72
N ASP A 134 14.86 0.29 26.80
CA ASP A 134 14.67 1.16 25.63
C ASP A 134 15.74 0.95 24.55
N SER A 135 16.98 0.62 24.99
CA SER A 135 18.08 0.28 24.08
C SER A 135 17.78 -0.94 23.21
N ASP A 136 17.16 -1.97 23.79
CA ASP A 136 16.81 -3.19 23.07
C ASP A 136 15.70 -2.91 22.05
N VAL A 137 14.70 -2.12 22.44
CA VAL A 137 13.62 -1.68 21.54
C VAL A 137 14.21 -0.89 20.38
N LEU A 138 15.08 0.09 20.66
CA LEU A 138 15.71 0.92 19.63
C LEU A 138 16.55 0.08 18.66
N VAL A 139 17.38 -0.82 19.16
CA VAL A 139 18.20 -1.71 18.32
C VAL A 139 17.33 -2.61 17.46
N TYR A 140 16.28 -3.18 18.02
CA TYR A 140 15.38 -4.05 17.28
C TYR A 140 14.67 -3.31 16.12
N ILE A 141 14.12 -2.12 16.37
CA ILE A 141 13.50 -1.30 15.34
C ILE A 141 14.53 -0.85 14.30
N ALA A 142 15.74 -0.47 14.71
CA ALA A 142 16.81 -0.09 13.77
C ALA A 142 17.25 -1.25 12.86
N LEU A 143 17.31 -2.48 13.37
CA LEU A 143 17.62 -3.67 12.57
C LEU A 143 16.53 -3.94 11.53
N ARG A 144 15.26 -3.81 11.92
CA ARG A 144 14.14 -3.97 10.98
C ARG A 144 14.16 -2.92 9.89
N GLU A 145 14.35 -1.66 10.27
CA GLU A 145 14.49 -0.56 9.30
C GLU A 145 15.65 -0.81 8.33
N ALA A 146 16.82 -1.20 8.84
CA ALA A 146 17.96 -1.52 8.00
C ALA A 146 17.70 -2.69 7.03
N ALA A 147 16.95 -3.70 7.46
CA ALA A 147 16.56 -4.81 6.60
C ALA A 147 15.61 -4.36 5.48
N HIS A 148 14.57 -3.59 5.80
CA HIS A 148 13.66 -3.03 4.79
C HIS A 148 14.40 -2.18 3.76
N GLN A 149 15.29 -1.28 4.21
CA GLN A 149 16.03 -0.40 3.30
C GLN A 149 16.96 -1.17 2.38
N ARG A 150 17.60 -2.24 2.87
CA ARG A 150 18.40 -3.13 2.03
C ARG A 150 17.55 -3.81 0.97
N LEU A 151 16.40 -4.34 1.35
CA LEU A 151 15.48 -4.98 0.41
C LEU A 151 15.01 -4.00 -0.67
N PHE A 152 14.48 -2.85 -0.27
CA PHE A 152 13.94 -1.86 -1.21
C PHE A 152 15.00 -1.26 -2.14
N ALA A 153 16.24 -1.14 -1.69
CA ALA A 153 17.34 -0.64 -2.51
C ALA A 153 17.87 -1.66 -3.52
N HIS A 154 17.79 -2.97 -3.21
CA HIS A 154 18.37 -4.03 -4.05
C HIS A 154 17.34 -4.81 -4.87
N VAL A 155 16.05 -4.55 -4.66
CA VAL A 155 14.94 -5.15 -5.42
C VAL A 155 14.18 -4.05 -6.17
N PRO A 156 14.71 -3.56 -7.31
CA PRO A 156 14.21 -2.34 -7.97
C PRO A 156 12.76 -2.47 -8.47
N TRP A 157 12.33 -3.68 -8.81
CA TRP A 157 10.97 -3.94 -9.27
C TRP A 157 9.92 -3.92 -8.13
N LEU A 158 10.35 -4.08 -6.87
CA LEU A 158 9.43 -4.20 -5.72
C LEU A 158 8.58 -2.94 -5.54
N ARG A 159 9.22 -1.76 -5.63
CA ARG A 159 8.53 -0.47 -5.53
C ARG A 159 7.44 -0.33 -6.60
N SER A 160 7.80 -0.54 -7.85
CA SER A 160 6.85 -0.39 -8.97
C SER A 160 5.72 -1.42 -8.92
N ARG A 161 5.98 -2.62 -8.39
CA ARG A 161 4.96 -3.66 -8.24
C ARG A 161 3.97 -3.30 -7.12
N VAL A 162 4.43 -2.75 -6.00
CA VAL A 162 3.57 -2.26 -4.93
C VAL A 162 2.74 -1.07 -5.42
N GLU A 163 3.37 -0.10 -6.07
CA GLU A 163 2.68 1.06 -6.67
C GLU A 163 1.60 0.60 -7.67
N GLY A 164 1.96 -0.33 -8.57
CA GLY A 164 1.01 -0.87 -9.56
C GLY A 164 -0.17 -1.64 -8.95
N ALA A 165 0.05 -2.36 -7.85
CA ALA A 165 -1.04 -3.06 -7.14
C ALA A 165 -1.99 -2.06 -6.47
N LEU A 166 -1.47 -0.99 -5.87
CA LEU A 166 -2.26 0.10 -5.29
C LEU A 166 -3.07 0.85 -6.36
N GLU A 167 -2.45 1.17 -7.51
CA GLU A 167 -3.15 1.79 -8.63
C GLU A 167 -4.25 0.88 -9.22
N ALA A 168 -3.99 -0.42 -9.32
CA ALA A 168 -4.98 -1.38 -9.81
C ALA A 168 -6.19 -1.47 -8.88
N TYR A 169 -5.94 -1.44 -7.56
CA TYR A 169 -7.01 -1.36 -6.56
C TYR A 169 -7.80 -0.05 -6.70
N ALA A 170 -7.12 1.09 -6.77
CA ALA A 170 -7.76 2.40 -6.88
C ALA A 170 -8.63 2.53 -8.14
N ARG A 171 -8.16 2.01 -9.29
CA ARG A 171 -8.94 2.00 -10.54
C ARG A 171 -10.18 1.11 -10.49
N GLY A 172 -10.18 0.10 -9.63
CA GLY A 172 -11.32 -0.79 -9.41
C GLY A 172 -12.48 -0.15 -8.65
N VAL A 173 -12.26 0.99 -7.98
CA VAL A 173 -13.30 1.72 -7.25
C VAL A 173 -14.35 2.22 -8.23
N LYS A 174 -15.44 1.47 -8.39
CA LYS A 174 -16.60 1.86 -9.20
C LYS A 174 -17.71 2.27 -8.27
N VAL A 175 -18.23 3.46 -8.45
CA VAL A 175 -19.42 3.88 -7.70
C VAL A 175 -20.64 3.21 -8.32
N ASP A 176 -21.29 2.36 -7.54
CA ASP A 176 -22.56 1.73 -7.91
C ASP A 176 -23.70 2.76 -7.80
N GLN A 177 -24.05 3.36 -8.96
CA GLN A 177 -25.08 4.39 -9.04
C GLN A 177 -26.47 3.85 -8.63
N ASP A 178 -26.79 2.60 -8.97
CA ASP A 178 -28.08 1.99 -8.66
C ASP A 178 -28.23 1.77 -7.16
N ARG A 179 -27.15 1.40 -6.49
CA ARG A 179 -27.13 1.21 -5.04
C ARG A 179 -27.25 2.53 -4.29
N ILE A 180 -26.58 3.58 -4.76
CA ILE A 180 -26.71 4.93 -4.19
C ILE A 180 -28.12 5.47 -4.41
N GLN A 181 -28.68 5.30 -5.59
CA GLN A 181 -30.03 5.73 -5.88
C GLN A 181 -31.04 5.00 -5.00
N SER A 182 -30.93 3.68 -4.86
CA SER A 182 -31.78 2.87 -3.97
C SER A 182 -31.63 3.28 -2.50
N ALA A 183 -30.44 3.68 -2.08
CA ALA A 183 -30.18 4.14 -0.74
C ALA A 183 -30.79 5.52 -0.44
N LEU A 184 -30.82 6.38 -1.46
CA LEU A 184 -31.39 7.72 -1.36
C LEU A 184 -32.92 7.73 -1.51
N GLU A 185 -33.52 6.72 -2.16
CA GLU A 185 -34.99 6.60 -2.33
C GLU A 185 -35.77 6.53 -1.02
N GLY A 186 -35.13 6.22 0.12
CA GLY A 186 -35.73 6.20 1.45
C GLY A 186 -35.31 7.33 2.38
N VAL A 187 -34.44 8.23 1.92
CA VAL A 187 -33.85 9.28 2.77
C VAL A 187 -34.52 10.62 2.45
N ASP A 188 -35.02 11.29 3.50
CA ASP A 188 -35.49 12.65 3.35
C ASP A 188 -34.28 13.60 3.10
N VAL A 189 -34.05 13.94 1.83
CA VAL A 189 -32.95 14.82 1.39
C VAL A 189 -33.05 16.26 1.92
N GLN A 190 -34.16 16.63 2.52
CA GLN A 190 -34.32 17.91 3.21
C GLN A 190 -33.88 17.88 4.67
N ASN A 191 -33.66 16.69 5.21
CA ASN A 191 -33.20 16.49 6.59
C ASN A 191 -31.70 16.17 6.64
N PRO A 192 -30.82 17.10 7.09
CA PRO A 192 -29.38 16.87 7.18
C PRO A 192 -29.01 15.69 8.08
N GLU A 193 -29.78 15.42 9.13
CA GLU A 193 -29.54 14.31 10.06
C GLU A 193 -29.83 12.96 9.38
N ALA A 194 -30.86 12.87 8.53
CA ALA A 194 -31.16 11.67 7.77
C ALA A 194 -30.06 11.37 6.72
N ILE A 195 -29.53 12.39 6.05
CA ILE A 195 -28.39 12.26 5.14
C ILE A 195 -27.13 11.79 5.90
N GLN A 196 -26.85 12.38 7.06
CA GLN A 196 -25.71 11.99 7.88
C GLN A 196 -25.86 10.55 8.42
N ALA A 197 -27.05 10.14 8.82
CA ALA A 197 -27.34 8.78 9.24
C ALA A 197 -27.19 7.77 8.08
N ALA A 198 -27.64 8.11 6.86
CA ALA A 198 -27.46 7.32 5.67
C ALA A 198 -25.96 7.18 5.30
N MET A 199 -25.19 8.27 5.40
CA MET A 199 -23.74 8.23 5.24
C MET A 199 -23.04 7.35 6.29
N ALA A 200 -23.51 7.39 7.54
CA ALA A 200 -22.94 6.59 8.63
C ALA A 200 -23.37 5.11 8.60
N SER A 201 -24.41 4.75 7.86
CA SER A 201 -24.95 3.39 7.82
C SER A 201 -24.17 2.41 6.92
N GLY A 202 -23.07 2.87 6.31
CA GLY A 202 -22.25 2.04 5.38
C GLY A 202 -22.93 1.76 4.03
N VAL A 203 -24.01 2.46 3.70
CA VAL A 203 -24.71 2.33 2.42
C VAL A 203 -23.80 2.69 1.24
N PHE A 204 -22.78 3.50 1.50
CA PHE A 204 -21.74 3.87 0.55
C PHE A 204 -20.51 2.96 0.60
N GLU A 205 -20.46 1.99 1.54
CA GLU A 205 -19.42 0.96 1.55
C GLU A 205 -19.65 0.03 0.35
N GLN A 206 -18.75 0.10 -0.60
CA GLN A 206 -18.78 -0.76 -1.79
C GLN A 206 -18.20 -2.12 -1.46
N GLU A 207 -18.81 -3.17 -2.00
CA GLU A 207 -18.13 -4.46 -2.06
C GLU A 207 -17.02 -4.38 -3.13
N ASP A 208 -15.82 -4.80 -2.75
CA ASP A 208 -14.71 -4.89 -3.68
C ASP A 208 -15.06 -5.71 -4.91
N THR A 209 -14.76 -5.18 -6.09
CA THR A 209 -14.87 -5.93 -7.33
C THR A 209 -13.92 -7.13 -7.33
N PRO A 210 -14.14 -8.15 -8.17
CA PRO A 210 -13.19 -9.27 -8.31
C PRO A 210 -11.76 -8.80 -8.60
N GLU A 211 -11.62 -7.75 -9.42
CA GLU A 211 -10.33 -7.14 -9.77
C GLU A 211 -9.68 -6.47 -8.56
N GLN A 212 -10.45 -5.77 -7.73
CA GLN A 212 -9.97 -5.16 -6.49
C GLN A 212 -9.55 -6.24 -5.48
N LYS A 213 -10.37 -7.28 -5.29
CA LYS A 213 -10.01 -8.42 -4.42
C LYS A 213 -8.71 -9.08 -4.87
N ALA A 214 -8.51 -9.26 -6.18
CA ALA A 214 -7.29 -9.82 -6.73
C ALA A 214 -6.08 -8.87 -6.55
N ALA A 215 -6.25 -7.56 -6.70
CA ALA A 215 -5.20 -6.57 -6.47
C ALA A 215 -4.82 -6.50 -4.98
N LEU A 216 -5.82 -6.51 -4.09
CA LEU A 216 -5.61 -6.55 -2.65
C LEU A 216 -4.88 -7.82 -2.21
N ALA A 217 -5.30 -8.99 -2.68
CA ALA A 217 -4.65 -10.26 -2.35
C ALA A 217 -3.17 -10.28 -2.79
N ARG A 218 -2.85 -9.74 -3.98
CA ARG A 218 -1.46 -9.59 -4.44
C ARG A 218 -0.66 -8.66 -3.55
N LEU A 219 -1.25 -7.54 -3.13
CA LEU A 219 -0.61 -6.57 -2.25
C LEU A 219 -0.36 -7.17 -0.85
N GLU A 220 -1.37 -7.80 -0.24
CA GLU A 220 -1.26 -8.49 1.05
C GLU A 220 -0.17 -9.56 1.04
N THR A 221 -0.11 -10.37 -0.03
CA THR A 221 0.94 -11.40 -0.21
C THR A 221 2.32 -10.75 -0.30
N MET A 222 2.47 -9.70 -1.11
CA MET A 222 3.73 -8.98 -1.24
C MET A 222 4.20 -8.40 0.09
N LEU A 223 3.30 -7.76 0.85
CA LEU A 223 3.62 -7.21 2.17
C LEU A 223 3.98 -8.32 3.16
N ALA A 224 3.29 -9.46 3.13
CA ALA A 224 3.63 -10.60 3.97
C ALA A 224 5.02 -11.16 3.65
N LEU A 225 5.39 -11.24 2.36
CA LEU A 225 6.71 -11.68 1.94
C LEU A 225 7.82 -10.71 2.37
N VAL A 226 7.62 -9.39 2.19
CA VAL A 226 8.56 -8.37 2.66
C VAL A 226 8.78 -8.49 4.16
N GLU A 227 7.71 -8.51 4.93
CA GLU A 227 7.77 -8.55 6.38
C GLU A 227 8.32 -9.88 6.92
N GLY A 228 7.97 -11.00 6.27
CA GLY A 228 8.50 -12.31 6.61
C GLY A 228 10.01 -12.40 6.37
N TRP A 229 10.50 -11.85 5.24
CA TRP A 229 11.93 -11.76 4.96
C TRP A 229 12.67 -10.89 5.97
N VAL A 230 12.12 -9.72 6.29
CA VAL A 230 12.66 -8.82 7.33
C VAL A 230 12.74 -9.54 8.68
N ASP A 231 11.68 -10.28 9.03
CA ASP A 231 11.64 -11.06 10.28
C ASP A 231 12.76 -12.11 10.33
N ASP A 232 12.99 -12.86 9.24
CA ASP A 232 14.07 -13.87 9.15
C ASP A 232 15.47 -13.23 9.16
N VAL A 233 15.66 -12.09 8.48
CA VAL A 233 16.95 -11.36 8.50
C VAL A 233 17.28 -10.85 9.90
N VAL A 234 16.30 -10.30 10.61
CA VAL A 234 16.48 -9.78 11.95
C VAL A 234 16.66 -10.91 12.97
N ASP A 235 15.96 -12.04 12.78
CA ASP A 235 16.17 -13.27 13.56
C ASP A 235 17.63 -13.72 13.51
N ALA A 236 18.15 -13.88 12.30
CA ALA A 236 19.55 -14.29 12.10
C ALA A 236 20.57 -13.29 12.69
N ALA A 237 20.22 -12.00 12.78
CA ALA A 237 21.13 -10.97 13.31
C ALA A 237 21.06 -10.80 14.82
N ALA A 238 19.88 -10.99 15.43
CA ALA A 238 19.58 -10.50 16.77
C ALA A 238 19.21 -11.59 17.80
N SER A 239 18.71 -12.77 17.36
CA SER A 239 18.16 -13.78 18.28
C SER A 239 19.12 -14.20 19.40
N GLU A 240 20.41 -14.33 19.09
CA GLU A 240 21.44 -14.70 20.06
C GLU A 240 22.10 -13.50 20.78
N ARG A 241 21.85 -12.28 20.32
CA ARG A 241 22.57 -11.07 20.77
C ARG A 241 21.70 -10.08 21.52
N LEU A 242 20.39 -10.09 21.28
CA LEU A 242 19.44 -9.16 21.89
C LEU A 242 18.60 -9.90 22.93
N PRO A 243 18.81 -9.66 24.24
CA PRO A 243 18.09 -10.40 25.29
C PRO A 243 16.57 -10.32 25.19
N SER A 244 16.05 -9.19 24.73
CA SER A 244 14.62 -8.93 24.61
C SER A 244 14.02 -9.37 23.25
N TYR A 245 14.79 -10.04 22.39
CA TYR A 245 14.42 -10.33 21.00
C TYR A 245 13.06 -11.02 20.86
N ASP A 246 12.84 -12.15 21.54
CA ASP A 246 11.60 -12.93 21.40
C ASP A 246 10.36 -12.13 21.82
N ARG A 247 10.45 -11.34 22.89
CA ARG A 247 9.37 -10.49 23.36
C ARG A 247 9.06 -9.38 22.36
N LEU A 248 10.08 -8.75 21.80
CA LEU A 248 9.95 -7.69 20.80
C LEU A 248 9.35 -8.23 19.49
N ARG A 249 9.84 -9.39 19.02
CA ARG A 249 9.32 -10.08 17.85
C ARG A 249 7.83 -10.38 17.99
N GLU A 250 7.43 -10.99 19.10
CA GLU A 250 6.03 -11.32 19.35
C GLU A 250 5.16 -10.07 19.50
N THR A 251 5.65 -9.03 20.19
CA THR A 251 4.91 -7.76 20.34
C THR A 251 4.64 -7.12 18.99
N LEU A 252 5.63 -7.07 18.11
CA LEU A 252 5.47 -6.48 16.79
C LEU A 252 4.55 -7.32 15.88
N ARG A 253 4.66 -8.65 15.96
CA ARG A 253 3.75 -9.56 15.24
C ARG A 253 2.30 -9.37 15.68
N ARG A 254 2.04 -9.24 16.99
CA ARG A 254 0.70 -8.94 17.51
C ARG A 254 0.19 -7.58 17.04
N ARG A 255 1.03 -6.55 17.12
CA ARG A 255 0.69 -5.19 16.65
C ARG A 255 0.22 -5.24 15.19
N ARG A 256 0.90 -5.98 14.32
CA ARG A 256 0.53 -6.14 12.91
C ARG A 256 -0.69 -7.01 12.70
N ALA A 257 -0.84 -8.10 13.45
CA ALA A 257 -1.99 -9.01 13.33
C ALA A 257 -3.32 -8.40 13.80
N THR A 258 -3.27 -7.44 14.74
CA THR A 258 -4.48 -6.77 15.26
C THR A 258 -4.91 -5.55 14.44
N GLY A 259 -4.26 -5.30 13.34
CA GLY A 259 -4.46 -4.10 12.55
C GLY A 259 -3.81 -2.91 13.26
N GLY A 260 -2.52 -2.69 12.98
CA GLY A 260 -1.77 -1.56 13.53
C GLY A 260 -2.37 -0.23 13.06
N PRO A 261 -1.86 0.88 13.58
CA PRO A 261 -2.35 2.22 13.24
C PRO A 261 -2.29 2.52 11.75
N ALA A 262 -1.24 2.03 11.09
CA ALA A 262 -1.07 2.17 9.65
C ALA A 262 -2.23 1.54 8.87
N GLU A 263 -2.64 0.32 9.24
CA GLU A 263 -3.73 -0.39 8.57
C GLU A 263 -5.06 0.30 8.76
N LYS A 264 -5.37 0.77 9.98
CA LYS A 264 -6.57 1.56 10.25
C LYS A 264 -6.58 2.87 9.45
N THR A 265 -5.42 3.52 9.35
CA THR A 265 -5.29 4.76 8.59
C THR A 265 -5.47 4.50 7.09
N PHE A 266 -4.89 3.43 6.55
CA PHE A 266 -5.12 3.01 5.16
C PHE A 266 -6.58 2.65 4.91
N ALA A 267 -7.22 1.89 5.80
CA ALA A 267 -8.63 1.57 5.69
C ALA A 267 -9.49 2.85 5.64
N ASN A 268 -9.19 3.82 6.48
CA ASN A 268 -9.92 5.09 6.53
C ASN A 268 -9.61 6.03 5.36
N LEU A 269 -8.37 6.02 4.82
CA LEU A 269 -7.95 6.93 3.75
C LEU A 269 -8.33 6.44 2.36
N VAL A 270 -8.20 5.14 2.13
CA VAL A 270 -8.29 4.56 0.80
C VAL A 270 -9.25 3.37 0.73
N GLY A 271 -9.95 3.06 1.82
CA GLY A 271 -10.81 1.89 1.93
C GLY A 271 -10.05 0.56 1.90
N LEU A 272 -8.73 0.59 2.06
CA LEU A 272 -7.85 -0.56 1.89
C LEU A 272 -7.44 -1.12 3.24
N GLU A 273 -8.02 -2.25 3.66
CA GLU A 273 -7.56 -2.99 4.83
C GLU A 273 -6.31 -3.81 4.49
N LEU A 274 -5.13 -3.18 4.66
CA LEU A 274 -3.85 -3.86 4.48
C LEU A 274 -3.56 -4.76 5.68
N ARG A 275 -3.98 -6.01 5.62
CA ARG A 275 -3.64 -7.00 6.65
C ARG A 275 -2.71 -8.05 6.07
N PRO A 276 -1.42 -8.08 6.42
CA PRO A 276 -0.54 -9.18 6.03
C PRO A 276 -0.96 -10.46 6.78
N ARG A 277 -2.05 -11.08 6.32
CA ARG A 277 -2.69 -12.24 6.99
C ARG A 277 -1.78 -13.45 7.06
N ARG A 278 -0.81 -13.56 6.14
CA ARG A 278 0.11 -14.71 5.96
C ARG A 278 1.54 -14.40 6.39
N LEU A 279 1.69 -13.53 7.40
CA LEU A 279 3.01 -13.13 7.89
C LEU A 279 3.82 -14.29 8.47
N ARG A 280 3.15 -15.24 9.14
CA ARG A 280 3.81 -16.40 9.76
C ARG A 280 4.26 -17.39 8.71
N GLU A 281 3.43 -17.67 7.75
CA GLU A 281 3.70 -18.56 6.61
C GLU A 281 4.85 -17.99 5.77
N ALA A 282 4.85 -16.70 5.50
CA ALA A 282 5.96 -16.04 4.82
C ALA A 282 7.27 -16.11 5.63
N ALA A 283 7.23 -15.89 6.94
CA ALA A 283 8.42 -16.01 7.79
C ALA A 283 8.95 -17.45 7.83
N ASP A 284 8.07 -18.46 7.88
CA ASP A 284 8.44 -19.89 7.82
C ASP A 284 9.08 -20.23 6.47
N LEU A 285 8.53 -19.74 5.37
CA LEU A 285 9.11 -19.89 4.02
C LEU A 285 10.56 -19.40 3.98
N TRP A 286 10.81 -18.15 4.39
CA TRP A 286 12.16 -17.57 4.34
C TRP A 286 13.15 -18.31 5.24
N GLN A 287 12.69 -18.74 6.40
CA GLN A 287 13.49 -19.55 7.32
C GLN A 287 13.87 -20.90 6.71
N ARG A 288 12.92 -21.61 6.07
CA ARG A 288 13.15 -22.88 5.40
C ARG A 288 14.11 -22.74 4.23
N LEU A 289 13.95 -21.73 3.39
CA LEU A 289 14.87 -21.43 2.29
C LEU A 289 16.29 -21.20 2.80
N ARG A 290 16.45 -20.40 3.86
CA ARG A 290 17.75 -20.16 4.48
C ARG A 290 18.37 -21.43 5.08
N GLN A 291 17.56 -22.29 5.66
CA GLN A 291 18.04 -23.59 6.22
C GLN A 291 18.45 -24.58 5.11
N ALA A 292 17.74 -24.59 4.00
CA ALA A 292 17.97 -25.52 2.91
C ALA A 292 19.17 -25.13 2.04
N GLY A 293 19.32 -23.85 1.67
CA GLY A 293 20.31 -23.40 0.70
C GLY A 293 21.10 -22.16 1.12
N GLY A 294 21.01 -21.75 2.41
CA GLY A 294 21.72 -20.59 2.91
C GLY A 294 21.06 -19.26 2.56
N ILE A 295 21.79 -18.18 2.81
CA ILE A 295 21.35 -16.81 2.58
C ILE A 295 21.12 -16.55 1.09
N ASP A 296 22.00 -17.08 0.24
CA ASP A 296 21.94 -16.89 -1.22
C ASP A 296 20.65 -17.46 -1.80
N ALA A 297 20.28 -18.69 -1.42
CA ALA A 297 19.05 -19.33 -1.89
C ALA A 297 17.80 -18.58 -1.44
N ARG A 298 17.80 -18.05 -0.21
CA ARG A 298 16.72 -17.21 0.29
C ARG A 298 16.61 -15.92 -0.53
N ASP A 299 17.73 -15.19 -0.70
CA ASP A 299 17.72 -13.87 -1.32
C ASP A 299 17.54 -13.96 -2.85
N ALA A 300 17.85 -15.10 -3.48
CA ALA A 300 17.66 -15.34 -4.91
C ALA A 300 16.19 -15.22 -5.37
N LEU A 301 15.21 -15.51 -4.52
CA LEU A 301 13.80 -15.34 -4.87
C LEU A 301 13.44 -13.88 -5.21
N TRP A 302 14.20 -12.92 -4.71
CA TRP A 302 14.00 -11.51 -5.02
C TRP A 302 14.57 -11.08 -6.38
N ALA A 303 15.24 -11.98 -7.11
CA ALA A 303 15.81 -11.66 -8.44
C ALA A 303 14.72 -11.35 -9.47
N HIS A 304 13.57 -12.03 -9.40
CA HIS A 304 12.45 -11.78 -10.31
C HIS A 304 11.10 -11.92 -9.59
N PRO A 305 10.10 -11.08 -9.92
CA PRO A 305 8.78 -11.16 -9.29
C PRO A 305 8.06 -12.50 -9.47
N ASP A 306 8.32 -13.21 -10.54
CA ASP A 306 7.69 -14.52 -10.85
C ASP A 306 8.32 -15.70 -10.07
N LEU A 307 9.44 -15.47 -9.40
CA LEU A 307 10.03 -16.44 -8.48
C LEU A 307 9.37 -16.43 -7.10
N LEU A 308 8.63 -15.36 -6.79
CA LEU A 308 7.97 -15.25 -5.50
C LEU A 308 6.73 -16.14 -5.42
N PRO A 309 6.45 -16.72 -4.24
CA PRO A 309 5.25 -17.49 -4.02
C PRO A 309 3.99 -16.63 -4.15
N THR A 310 2.94 -17.26 -4.64
CA THR A 310 1.58 -16.73 -4.62
C THR A 310 0.93 -16.91 -3.24
N ALA A 311 -0.29 -16.42 -3.08
CA ALA A 311 -1.07 -16.66 -1.87
C ALA A 311 -1.31 -18.16 -1.64
N ASP A 312 -1.59 -18.92 -2.70
CA ASP A 312 -1.85 -20.35 -2.62
C ASP A 312 -0.57 -21.15 -2.29
N ASP A 313 0.59 -20.69 -2.77
CA ASP A 313 1.88 -21.30 -2.43
C ASP A 313 2.24 -21.10 -0.95
N LEU A 314 1.81 -20.01 -0.33
CA LEU A 314 1.96 -19.80 1.12
C LEU A 314 1.08 -20.75 1.96
N ASP A 315 0.02 -21.30 1.38
CA ASP A 315 -0.80 -22.34 2.02
C ASP A 315 -0.19 -23.75 1.84
N ASP A 316 0.68 -23.95 0.82
CA ASP A 316 1.39 -25.20 0.53
C ASP A 316 2.90 -24.94 0.34
N LEU A 317 3.59 -24.64 1.43
CA LEU A 317 5.03 -24.35 1.41
C LEU A 317 5.87 -25.55 0.93
N ASP A 318 5.47 -26.76 1.26
CA ASP A 318 6.20 -27.97 0.85
C ASP A 318 6.12 -28.17 -0.66
N GLY A 319 4.94 -27.95 -1.25
CA GLY A 319 4.75 -27.98 -2.70
C GLY A 319 5.55 -26.88 -3.41
N PHE A 320 5.56 -25.66 -2.87
CA PHE A 320 6.36 -24.56 -3.43
C PHE A 320 7.86 -24.86 -3.40
N LEU A 321 8.39 -25.26 -2.24
CA LEU A 321 9.81 -25.58 -2.08
C LEU A 321 10.27 -26.72 -2.98
N SER A 322 9.43 -27.76 -3.18
CA SER A 322 9.72 -28.86 -4.09
C SER A 322 9.83 -28.37 -5.54
N ARG A 323 8.90 -27.53 -6.00
CA ARG A 323 8.95 -26.95 -7.35
C ARG A 323 10.13 -26.00 -7.55
N SER A 324 10.44 -25.19 -6.54
CA SER A 324 11.55 -24.25 -6.60
C SER A 324 12.92 -24.92 -6.67
N SER A 325 13.07 -26.11 -6.09
CA SER A 325 14.32 -26.91 -6.19
C SER A 325 14.53 -27.53 -7.57
N ASP A 326 13.46 -27.71 -8.36
CA ASP A 326 13.50 -28.30 -9.70
C ASP A 326 13.66 -27.25 -10.82
N VAL A 327 13.56 -25.94 -10.50
CA VAL A 327 13.76 -24.88 -11.49
C VAL A 327 15.24 -24.67 -11.75
N ASP A 328 15.71 -25.20 -12.88
CA ASP A 328 17.04 -24.92 -13.41
C ASP A 328 17.10 -23.48 -13.96
N THR A 329 17.60 -22.57 -13.14
CA THR A 329 17.76 -21.16 -13.52
C THR A 329 18.92 -20.92 -14.48
N SER A 330 19.72 -21.93 -14.81
CA SER A 330 20.86 -21.83 -15.73
C SER A 330 20.47 -21.47 -17.17
N GLU A 331 19.20 -21.63 -17.54
CA GLU A 331 18.66 -21.19 -18.83
C GLU A 331 18.34 -19.69 -18.89
N LEU A 332 18.09 -19.03 -17.74
CA LEU A 332 17.75 -17.60 -17.71
C LEU A 332 18.96 -16.69 -17.95
N ASP A 333 20.16 -17.19 -17.70
CA ASP A 333 21.44 -16.48 -17.95
C ASP A 333 21.97 -16.64 -19.38
N LYS A 334 21.32 -17.46 -20.22
CA LYS A 334 21.71 -17.59 -21.62
C LYS A 334 21.15 -16.40 -22.41
N PRO A 335 22.00 -15.58 -23.06
CA PRO A 335 21.50 -14.57 -23.99
C PRO A 335 20.67 -15.28 -25.06
N GLY A 336 19.40 -14.88 -25.20
CA GLY A 336 18.52 -15.39 -26.23
C GLY A 336 19.17 -15.30 -27.61
N PRO A 337 18.80 -16.19 -28.56
CA PRO A 337 19.34 -16.12 -29.90
C PRO A 337 19.11 -14.71 -30.46
N VAL A 338 20.18 -14.04 -30.81
CA VAL A 338 20.12 -12.77 -31.54
C VAL A 338 19.50 -13.14 -32.90
N GLU A 339 18.21 -12.85 -33.10
CA GLU A 339 17.63 -12.91 -34.43
C GLU A 339 18.38 -11.88 -35.28
N ASP A 340 19.13 -12.38 -36.28
CA ASP A 340 19.74 -11.55 -37.32
C ASP A 340 18.62 -10.76 -37.99
N ILE A 341 18.57 -9.44 -37.71
CA ILE A 341 17.72 -8.53 -38.45
C ILE A 341 18.24 -8.51 -39.85
N PRO A 342 17.47 -8.95 -40.90
CA PRO A 342 17.92 -8.89 -42.25
C PRO A 342 18.28 -7.44 -42.61
N GLY A 343 19.52 -7.22 -43.07
CA GLY A 343 19.98 -5.91 -43.51
C GLY A 343 19.03 -5.37 -44.57
N ASP A 344 18.58 -4.14 -44.36
CA ASP A 344 17.88 -3.31 -45.33
C ASP A 344 18.87 -2.93 -46.43
N ASP A 345 18.96 -3.75 -47.50
CA ASP A 345 19.59 -3.41 -48.75
C ASP A 345 18.72 -2.42 -49.53
N GLY A 346 18.74 -1.14 -49.10
CA GLY A 346 18.17 -0.05 -49.88
C GLY A 346 18.91 0.15 -51.19
N PRO A 347 18.20 0.42 -52.31
CA PRO A 347 18.81 0.55 -53.61
C PRO A 347 19.78 1.76 -53.70
N ARG A 348 20.96 1.49 -54.15
CA ARG A 348 21.93 2.52 -54.66
C ARG A 348 21.47 2.91 -56.07
N ASP A 349 21.03 4.14 -56.22
CA ASP A 349 21.16 4.93 -57.42
C ASP A 349 21.27 6.42 -57.06
#